data_f0d578104138610878b7f4ac9a24da06
#
_entry.id   f0d578104138610878b7f4ac9a24da06
#
_cell.length_a   1.000
_cell.length_b   1.000
_cell.length_c   1.000
_cell.angle_alpha   90.00
_cell.angle_beta   90.00
_cell.angle_gamma   90.00
#
_symmetry.space_group_name_H-M   'P 1'
#
loop_
_entity.id
_entity.type
_entity.pdbx_description
1 polymer ?
#
loop_
_entity_poly.entity_id
_entity_poly.type
_entity_poly.pdbx_seq_one_letter_code
_entity_poly.pdbx_strand_id
1 'polypeptide(L)'
;MRDRYHDDAMATLFQDEPGMAIDYLNSLIEDGDQADLLIALRQMTKAYGGVTAIAEKANLNPTQLYRTLSAEGNPGLNSLSSILNAMGLRLAVEPIKPKRAAHARR
;
A
#
# COMPACT_ATOMS: atom_id res chain seq x y z
N MET A 1 6.79 -14.85 12.57
CA MET A 1 7.05 -15.87 11.63
C MET A 1 5.97 -16.01 10.61
N ARG A 2 4.77 -16.31 11.04
CA ARG A 2 3.68 -16.36 10.15
C ARG A 2 3.53 -15.11 9.35
N ASP A 3 3.63 -13.94 9.95
CA ASP A 3 3.48 -12.66 9.25
C ASP A 3 4.57 -12.47 8.22
N ARG A 4 5.77 -12.93 8.53
CA ARG A 4 6.88 -12.81 7.59
C ARG A 4 6.65 -13.66 6.34
N TYR A 5 6.21 -14.90 6.52
CA TYR A 5 5.94 -15.76 5.38
C TYR A 5 4.83 -15.17 4.52
N HIS A 6 3.78 -14.67 5.17
CA HIS A 6 2.66 -14.07 4.45
C HIS A 6 3.13 -12.84 3.68
N ASP A 7 3.93 -11.98 4.33
CA ASP A 7 4.45 -10.79 3.67
C ASP A 7 5.30 -11.14 2.46
N ASP A 8 6.15 -12.17 2.60
CA ASP A 8 7.02 -12.56 1.50
C ASP A 8 6.22 -13.13 0.34
N ALA A 9 5.21 -13.94 0.64
CA ALA A 9 4.35 -14.51 -0.40
C ALA A 9 3.59 -13.40 -1.14
N MET A 10 3.06 -12.43 -0.41
CA MET A 10 2.34 -11.34 -1.03
C MET A 10 3.28 -10.44 -1.83
N ALA A 11 4.51 -10.23 -1.34
CA ALA A 11 5.47 -9.43 -2.07
C ALA A 11 5.80 -10.08 -3.41
N THR A 12 5.98 -11.40 -3.42
CA THR A 12 6.24 -12.12 -4.66
C THR A 12 5.08 -11.96 -5.64
N LEU A 13 3.86 -12.09 -5.14
CA LEU A 13 2.68 -11.94 -5.97
C LEU A 13 2.61 -10.53 -6.55
N PHE A 14 2.89 -9.51 -5.74
CA PHE A 14 2.86 -8.13 -6.20
C PHE A 14 3.94 -7.85 -7.25
N GLN A 15 5.11 -8.51 -7.12
CA GLN A 15 6.15 -8.37 -8.11
C GLN A 15 5.72 -8.98 -9.45
N ASP A 16 5.08 -10.13 -9.38
CA ASP A 16 4.65 -10.85 -10.58
C ASP A 16 3.46 -10.16 -11.26
N GLU A 17 2.61 -9.54 -10.47
CA GLU A 17 1.37 -8.93 -10.97
C GLU A 17 1.22 -7.51 -10.46
N PRO A 18 2.03 -6.57 -10.97
CA PRO A 18 1.98 -5.20 -10.44
C PRO A 18 0.64 -4.49 -10.64
N GLY A 19 -0.05 -4.78 -11.74
CA GLY A 19 -1.37 -4.20 -11.95
C GLY A 19 -2.37 -4.66 -10.91
N MET A 20 -2.29 -5.93 -10.55
CA MET A 20 -3.16 -6.49 -9.53
C MET A 20 -2.83 -5.88 -8.15
N ALA A 21 -1.55 -5.63 -7.89
CA ALA A 21 -1.15 -5.02 -6.63
C ALA A 21 -1.77 -3.62 -6.48
N ILE A 22 -1.74 -2.84 -7.54
CA ILE A 22 -2.31 -1.50 -7.52
C ILE A 22 -3.83 -1.56 -7.34
N ASP A 23 -4.49 -2.48 -8.04
CA ASP A 23 -5.94 -2.65 -7.90
C ASP A 23 -6.31 -3.07 -6.49
N TYR A 24 -5.53 -3.96 -5.91
CA TYR A 24 -5.77 -4.42 -4.54
C TYR A 24 -5.62 -3.26 -3.55
N LEU A 25 -4.57 -2.46 -3.71
CA LEU A 25 -4.34 -1.31 -2.86
C LEU A 25 -5.51 -0.33 -2.95
N ASN A 26 -5.97 -0.04 -4.16
CA ASN A 26 -7.10 0.85 -4.36
C ASN A 26 -8.37 0.30 -3.71
N SER A 27 -8.58 -1.00 -3.77
CA SER A 27 -9.76 -1.59 -3.15
C SER A 27 -9.72 -1.45 -1.63
N LEU A 28 -8.53 -1.56 -1.03
CA LEU A 28 -8.41 -1.38 0.42
C LEU A 28 -8.65 0.07 0.82
N ILE A 29 -8.22 1.01 0.00
CA ILE A 29 -8.48 2.42 0.26
C ILE A 29 -9.99 2.70 0.19
N GLU A 30 -10.66 2.14 -0.81
CA GLU A 30 -12.10 2.33 -0.98
C GLU A 30 -12.91 1.69 0.14
N ASP A 31 -12.50 0.51 0.57
CA ASP A 31 -13.24 -0.21 1.59
C ASP A 31 -12.95 0.27 3.00
N GLY A 32 -11.93 1.11 3.14
CA GLY A 32 -11.71 1.79 4.39
C GLY A 32 -11.04 1.03 5.51
N ASP A 33 -10.44 -0.12 5.23
CA ASP A 33 -9.74 -0.84 6.29
C ASP A 33 -8.29 -0.39 6.34
N GLN A 34 -8.01 0.53 7.27
CA GLN A 34 -6.69 1.12 7.37
C GLN A 34 -5.62 0.11 7.75
N ALA A 35 -5.94 -0.83 8.65
CA ALA A 35 -4.96 -1.81 9.07
C ALA A 35 -4.51 -2.68 7.90
N ASP A 36 -5.47 -3.15 7.11
CA ASP A 36 -5.15 -3.97 5.94
C ASP A 36 -4.38 -3.17 4.90
N LEU A 37 -4.74 -1.91 4.73
CA LEU A 37 -4.04 -1.03 3.79
C LEU A 37 -2.58 -0.87 4.16
N LEU A 38 -2.30 -0.64 5.44
CA LEU A 38 -0.92 -0.44 5.89
C LEU A 38 -0.10 -1.72 5.75
N ILE A 39 -0.71 -2.86 6.02
CA ILE A 39 -0.02 -4.13 5.84
C ILE A 39 0.27 -4.38 4.36
N ALA A 40 -0.69 -4.08 3.49
CA ALA A 40 -0.48 -4.22 2.05
C ALA A 40 0.63 -3.29 1.56
N LEU A 41 0.70 -2.07 2.08
CA LEU A 41 1.78 -1.16 1.73
C LEU A 41 3.13 -1.71 2.16
N ARG A 42 3.19 -2.33 3.33
CA ARG A 42 4.43 -2.96 3.77
C ARG A 42 4.85 -4.08 2.81
N GLN A 43 3.90 -4.89 2.39
CA GLN A 43 4.18 -5.96 1.45
C GLN A 43 4.64 -5.40 0.11
N MET A 44 4.08 -4.28 -0.32
CA MET A 44 4.50 -3.64 -1.55
C MET A 44 5.92 -3.07 -1.44
N THR A 45 6.30 -2.52 -0.27
CA THR A 45 7.68 -2.06 -0.13
C THR A 45 8.66 -3.21 -0.31
N LYS A 46 8.29 -4.40 0.16
CA LYS A 46 9.13 -5.57 -0.04
C LYS A 46 9.22 -5.93 -1.52
N ALA A 47 8.12 -5.81 -2.23
CA ALA A 47 8.08 -6.11 -3.67
C ALA A 47 8.91 -5.12 -4.48
N TYR A 48 8.99 -3.87 -4.01
CA TYR A 48 9.64 -2.80 -4.76
C TYR A 48 11.06 -2.50 -4.29
N GLY A 49 11.71 -3.44 -3.66
CA GLY A 49 13.11 -3.28 -3.30
C GLY A 49 13.43 -3.42 -1.83
N GLY A 50 12.41 -3.51 -0.99
CA GLY A 50 12.60 -3.68 0.44
C GLY A 50 12.39 -2.41 1.22
N VAL A 51 12.10 -2.57 2.51
CA VAL A 51 11.77 -1.46 3.38
C VAL A 51 12.91 -0.45 3.46
N THR A 52 14.16 -0.93 3.56
CA THR A 52 15.31 -0.04 3.67
C THR A 52 15.47 0.81 2.40
N ALA A 53 15.35 0.18 1.23
CA ALA A 53 15.51 0.90 -0.03
C ALA A 53 14.40 1.94 -0.21
N ILE A 54 13.17 1.58 0.11
CA ILE A 54 12.06 2.50 -0.02
C ILE A 54 12.20 3.65 0.99
N ALA A 55 12.63 3.34 2.22
CA ALA A 55 12.84 4.37 3.22
C ALA A 55 13.87 5.38 2.76
N GLU A 56 14.96 4.92 2.17
CA GLU A 56 15.98 5.81 1.65
C GLU A 56 15.43 6.74 0.58
N LYS A 57 14.70 6.17 -0.37
CA LYS A 57 14.11 6.97 -1.43
C LYS A 57 13.09 7.97 -0.90
N ALA A 58 12.36 7.59 0.13
CA ALA A 58 11.34 8.44 0.74
C ALA A 58 11.93 9.40 1.76
N ASN A 59 13.22 9.28 2.04
CA ASN A 59 13.90 10.10 3.04
C ASN A 59 13.31 9.89 4.43
N LEU A 60 13.08 8.63 4.78
CA LEU A 60 12.51 8.24 6.06
C LEU A 60 13.44 7.26 6.75
N ASN A 61 13.29 7.15 8.08
CA ASN A 61 14.03 6.18 8.86
C ASN A 61 13.44 4.79 8.63
N PRO A 62 14.25 3.78 8.26
CA PRO A 62 13.72 2.44 7.96
C PRO A 62 12.97 1.80 9.12
N THR A 63 13.49 1.93 10.35
CA THR A 63 12.83 1.34 11.51
C THR A 63 11.47 1.98 11.73
N GLN A 64 11.42 3.29 11.59
CA GLN A 64 10.19 4.03 11.75
C GLN A 64 9.20 3.69 10.64
N LEU A 65 9.69 3.54 9.42
CA LEU A 65 8.84 3.16 8.30
C LEU A 65 8.20 1.80 8.55
N TYR A 66 9.00 0.84 8.98
CA TYR A 66 8.48 -0.50 9.27
C TYR A 66 7.38 -0.45 10.33
N ARG A 67 7.61 0.35 11.37
CA ARG A 67 6.65 0.49 12.44
C ARG A 67 5.37 1.18 11.97
N THR A 68 5.53 2.18 11.12
CA THR A 68 4.40 2.92 10.56
C THR A 68 3.53 2.04 9.68
N LEU A 69 4.14 1.12 8.95
CA LEU A 69 3.42 0.23 8.05
C LEU A 69 3.03 -1.06 8.77
N SER A 70 2.35 -0.92 9.88
CA SER A 70 1.82 -2.03 10.65
C SER A 70 0.35 -1.76 10.92
N ALA A 71 -0.33 -2.76 11.46
CA ALA A 71 -1.77 -2.64 11.70
C ALA A 71 -2.13 -1.46 12.59
N GLU A 72 -1.22 -1.07 13.49
CA GLU A 72 -1.46 0.05 14.39
C GLU A 72 -0.84 1.35 13.91
N GLY A 73 -0.27 1.35 12.72
CA GLY A 73 0.40 2.53 12.21
C GLY A 73 -0.58 3.63 11.87
N ASN A 74 -0.05 4.84 11.79
CA ASN A 74 -0.87 6.00 11.46
C ASN A 74 -0.01 7.04 10.73
N PRO A 75 0.36 6.75 9.47
CA PRO A 75 1.20 7.68 8.73
C PRO A 75 0.47 8.97 8.41
N GLY A 76 1.19 10.08 8.47
CA GLY A 76 0.65 11.32 7.99
C GLY A 76 0.61 11.32 6.46
N LEU A 77 -0.07 12.31 5.92
CA LEU A 77 -0.24 12.42 4.48
C LEU A 77 1.10 12.55 3.76
N ASN A 78 2.00 13.36 4.32
CA ASN A 78 3.31 13.53 3.71
C ASN A 78 4.10 12.24 3.68
N SER A 79 4.08 11.50 4.77
CA SER A 79 4.80 10.22 4.82
C SER A 79 4.21 9.22 3.83
N LEU A 80 2.89 9.13 3.78
CA LEU A 80 2.23 8.23 2.87
C LEU A 80 2.57 8.58 1.42
N SER A 81 2.51 9.87 1.10
CA SER A 81 2.83 10.32 -0.24
C SER A 81 4.28 9.99 -0.62
N SER A 82 5.21 10.23 0.32
CA SER A 82 6.62 9.92 0.08
C SER A 82 6.85 8.44 -0.14
N ILE A 83 6.18 7.59 0.63
CA ILE A 83 6.31 6.15 0.48
C ILE A 83 5.81 5.72 -0.89
N LEU A 84 4.65 6.21 -1.30
CA LEU A 84 4.10 5.88 -2.61
C LEU A 84 5.01 6.37 -3.73
N ASN A 85 5.49 7.61 -3.61
CA ASN A 85 6.38 8.16 -4.63
C ASN A 85 7.66 7.35 -4.77
N ALA A 86 8.18 6.84 -3.66
CA ALA A 86 9.38 6.01 -3.70
C ALA A 86 9.15 4.72 -4.47
N MET A 87 7.89 4.30 -4.60
CA MET A 87 7.53 3.12 -5.38
C MET A 87 7.02 3.47 -6.78
N GLY A 88 7.13 4.73 -7.18
CA GLY A 88 6.68 5.15 -8.50
C GLY A 88 5.17 5.38 -8.57
N LEU A 89 4.53 5.52 -7.43
CA LEU A 89 3.09 5.73 -7.35
C LEU A 89 2.81 7.11 -6.77
N ARG A 90 1.55 7.53 -6.83
CA ARG A 90 1.17 8.82 -6.24
C ARG A 90 -0.26 8.78 -5.75
N LEU A 91 -0.55 9.64 -4.80
CA LEU A 91 -1.92 9.83 -4.36
C LEU A 91 -2.67 10.61 -5.43
N ALA A 92 -3.95 10.31 -5.57
CA ALA A 92 -4.79 11.00 -6.53
C ALA A 92 -6.20 11.13 -5.96
N VAL A 93 -6.95 12.04 -6.54
CA VAL A 93 -8.34 12.28 -6.14
C VAL A 93 -9.22 12.07 -7.35
N GLU A 94 -10.28 11.31 -7.17
CA GLU A 94 -11.23 11.01 -8.24
C GLU A 94 -12.64 11.12 -7.71
N PRO A 95 -13.60 11.42 -8.58
CA PRO A 95 -15.00 11.41 -8.14
C PRO A 95 -15.39 10.00 -7.68
N ILE A 96 -16.29 9.95 -6.73
CA ILE A 96 -16.79 8.65 -6.28
C ILE A 96 -17.68 8.09 -7.36
N LYS A 97 -17.39 6.85 -7.77
CA LYS A 97 -18.19 6.18 -8.77
C LYS A 97 -19.32 5.42 -8.10
N PRO A 98 -20.53 5.61 -8.54
CA PRO A 98 -21.65 4.85 -7.98
C PRO A 98 -21.58 3.43 -8.44
N LYS A 99 -21.18 2.54 -7.52
CA LYS A 99 -20.98 1.19 -7.81
C LYS A 99 -22.13 0.49 -8.34
N ARG A 100 -23.17 0.50 -7.65
CA ARG A 100 -24.27 -0.19 -8.08
C ARG A 100 -25.13 0.59 -8.84
N ALA A 101 -25.14 1.85 -8.66
CA ALA A 101 -25.96 2.70 -9.43
C ALA A 101 -25.61 2.57 -10.87
N ALA A 102 -24.38 2.29 -11.12
CA ALA A 102 -23.96 2.10 -12.48
C ALA A 102 -24.77 1.03 -13.15
N HIS A 103 -25.31 0.12 -12.40
CA HIS A 103 -26.07 -0.88 -13.03
C HIS A 103 -27.39 -1.08 -12.39
N ALA A 104 -27.64 -0.38 -11.42
CA ALA A 104 -28.93 -0.51 -10.90
C ALA A 104 -29.85 0.24 -11.70
N ARG A 105 -29.72 0.79 -12.36
CA ARG A 105 -30.46 1.47 -12.66
C ARG A 105 -31.02 1.79 -13.51
N ARG A 106 -30.68 1.57 -13.38
CA ARG A 106 -31.04 1.88 -13.69
C ARG A 106 -31.43 2.16 -14.11
#